data_aa4d88dc44d923d0e51c6ab1564993d1
#
_entry.id   aa4d88dc44d923d0e51c6ab1564993d1
#
_cell.length_a   1.000
_cell.length_b   1.000
_cell.length_c   1.000
_cell.angle_alpha   90.00
_cell.angle_beta   90.00
_cell.angle_gamma   90.00
#
_symmetry.space_group_name_H-M   'P 1'
#
loop_
_entity.id
_entity.type
_entity.pdbx_description
1 polymer ?
#
loop_
_entity_poly.entity_id
_entity_poly.type
_entity_poly.pdbx_seq_one_letter_code
_entity_poly.pdbx_strand_id
1 'polypeptide(L)'
;MCIRDSICDVKYPNEFFGMISAKKEDLLNMAEDYEPVKKFFGGQQKSIFDNAVRQMDIFESSKTFIVNDEVEGYVSQINTILNKSEPYNEMHKLPDLIEKYLTAYNAELDKHMEPALEAVDEARRRVFDELDGKECRPQLSDKFVKSFSDLSDKAQACDNIANLKNISVEADALMTRSLNEIFAAEKKIADSKAAKITPPIQPEDDAGAAPVQPVAPVVPKMKKRKAVSIKSLNSSSSWQLESAADVDKYLADLKNKLMNTLEEDTIITIEF
;
A
#
# COMPACT_ATOMS: atom_id res chain seq x y z
N MET A 1 -20.30 17.66 41.47
CA MET A 1 -19.58 17.98 42.72
C MET A 1 -18.97 16.67 43.22
N CYS A 2 -17.66 16.57 43.33
CA CYS A 2 -16.99 15.30 43.70
C CYS A 2 -17.15 15.06 45.21
N ILE A 3 -17.45 13.82 45.62
CA ILE A 3 -17.57 13.47 47.07
C ILE A 3 -16.28 13.84 47.84
N ARG A 4 -15.12 13.67 47.21
CA ARG A 4 -13.80 14.06 47.73
C ARG A 4 -13.79 15.55 48.12
N ASP A 5 -14.25 16.44 47.23
CA ASP A 5 -14.21 17.88 47.47
C ASP A 5 -15.14 18.26 48.64
N SER A 6 -16.28 17.61 48.74
CA SER A 6 -17.24 17.82 49.86
C SER A 6 -16.67 17.38 51.22
N ILE A 7 -15.81 16.32 51.26
CA ILE A 7 -15.21 15.82 52.49
C ILE A 7 -13.99 16.68 52.90
N CYS A 8 -13.25 17.22 51.94
CA CYS A 8 -12.07 18.05 52.22
C CYS A 8 -12.40 19.44 52.77
N ASP A 9 -13.64 19.92 52.57
CA ASP A 9 -14.07 21.26 53.03
C ASP A 9 -14.60 21.26 54.46
N VAL A 10 -14.69 20.10 55.13
CA VAL A 10 -15.25 20.00 56.49
C VAL A 10 -14.22 20.45 57.54
N LYS A 11 -14.60 21.44 58.33
CA LYS A 11 -13.72 22.03 59.35
C LYS A 11 -13.88 21.44 60.76
N TYR A 12 -14.97 20.75 61.03
CA TYR A 12 -15.28 20.22 62.38
C TYR A 12 -15.57 18.72 62.32
N PRO A 13 -15.09 17.94 63.32
CA PRO A 13 -15.26 16.49 63.38
C PRO A 13 -16.74 16.04 63.35
N ASN A 14 -17.64 16.76 63.99
CA ASN A 14 -19.07 16.41 64.00
C ASN A 14 -19.75 16.57 62.61
N GLU A 15 -19.33 17.57 61.82
CA GLU A 15 -19.78 17.75 60.43
C GLU A 15 -19.25 16.62 59.55
N PHE A 16 -18.02 16.23 59.77
CA PHE A 16 -17.39 15.08 59.07
C PHE A 16 -18.17 13.78 59.27
N PHE A 17 -18.49 13.43 60.49
CA PHE A 17 -19.31 12.23 60.78
C PHE A 17 -20.72 12.31 60.21
N GLY A 18 -21.35 13.50 60.26
CA GLY A 18 -22.66 13.76 59.63
C GLY A 18 -22.62 13.58 58.13
N MET A 19 -21.60 14.09 57.46
CA MET A 19 -21.39 13.93 56.00
C MET A 19 -21.11 12.49 55.59
N ILE A 20 -20.26 11.75 56.35
CA ILE A 20 -20.03 10.34 56.09
C ILE A 20 -21.32 9.54 56.23
N SER A 21 -22.10 9.80 57.31
CA SER A 21 -23.39 9.13 57.50
C SER A 21 -24.37 9.40 56.39
N ALA A 22 -24.45 10.67 55.92
CA ALA A 22 -25.35 11.09 54.82
C ALA A 22 -24.93 10.52 53.46
N LYS A 23 -23.60 10.25 53.27
CA LYS A 23 -23.03 9.73 52.04
C LYS A 23 -22.66 8.24 52.11
N LYS A 24 -23.11 7.55 53.15
CA LYS A 24 -22.75 6.15 53.41
C LYS A 24 -23.05 5.23 52.23
N GLU A 25 -24.23 5.33 51.66
CA GLU A 25 -24.63 4.49 50.52
C GLU A 25 -23.79 4.80 49.27
N ASP A 26 -23.57 6.09 48.97
CA ASP A 26 -22.71 6.49 47.85
C ASP A 26 -21.29 5.97 48.00
N LEU A 27 -20.74 6.01 49.24
CA LEU A 27 -19.38 5.51 49.54
C LEU A 27 -19.29 3.98 49.46
N LEU A 28 -20.34 3.27 49.87
CA LEU A 28 -20.40 1.80 49.73
C LEU A 28 -20.46 1.39 48.26
N ASN A 29 -21.32 2.04 47.46
CA ASN A 29 -21.42 1.80 46.04
C ASN A 29 -20.08 2.08 45.33
N MET A 30 -19.41 3.20 45.66
CA MET A 30 -18.09 3.50 45.13
C MET A 30 -17.04 2.45 45.53
N ALA A 31 -17.10 1.88 46.72
CA ALA A 31 -16.22 0.84 47.17
C ALA A 31 -16.47 -0.50 46.46
N GLU A 32 -17.74 -0.83 46.20
CA GLU A 32 -18.12 -1.99 45.40
C GLU A 32 -17.65 -1.89 43.95
N ASP A 33 -17.77 -0.70 43.33
CA ASP A 33 -17.33 -0.44 41.96
C ASP A 33 -15.78 -0.39 41.84
N TYR A 34 -15.09 -0.02 42.93
CA TYR A 34 -13.63 0.15 42.91
C TYR A 34 -12.87 -1.15 42.65
N GLU A 35 -13.26 -2.26 43.25
CA GLU A 35 -12.55 -3.53 43.13
C GLU A 35 -12.55 -4.09 41.70
N PRO A 36 -13.67 -4.11 40.93
CA PRO A 36 -13.66 -4.48 39.53
C PRO A 36 -12.77 -3.57 38.68
N VAL A 37 -12.85 -2.25 38.89
CA VAL A 37 -12.03 -1.26 38.17
C VAL A 37 -10.53 -1.46 38.47
N LYS A 38 -10.16 -1.66 39.74
CA LYS A 38 -8.79 -1.95 40.16
C LYS A 38 -8.27 -3.23 39.52
N LYS A 39 -9.06 -4.31 39.47
CA LYS A 39 -8.71 -5.57 38.81
C LYS A 39 -8.53 -5.36 37.29
N PHE A 40 -9.36 -4.53 36.67
CA PHE A 40 -9.25 -4.22 35.27
C PHE A 40 -7.92 -3.54 34.95
N PHE A 41 -7.55 -2.47 35.64
CA PHE A 41 -6.32 -1.73 35.41
C PHE A 41 -5.06 -2.38 35.98
N GLY A 42 -5.18 -3.08 37.09
CA GLY A 42 -4.02 -3.71 37.77
C GLY A 42 -3.72 -5.13 37.34
N GLY A 43 -4.58 -5.77 36.53
CA GLY A 43 -4.45 -7.15 36.08
C GLY A 43 -4.32 -7.27 34.57
N GLN A 44 -4.55 -8.48 34.07
CA GLN A 44 -4.50 -8.80 32.63
C GLN A 44 -5.74 -8.33 31.84
N GLN A 45 -6.81 -7.89 32.52
CA GLN A 45 -8.07 -7.54 31.86
C GLN A 45 -7.95 -6.39 30.89
N LYS A 46 -7.15 -5.37 31.23
CA LYS A 46 -6.87 -4.25 30.32
C LYS A 46 -6.16 -4.72 29.05
N SER A 47 -5.19 -5.60 29.18
CA SER A 47 -4.47 -6.16 28.04
C SER A 47 -5.39 -6.97 27.12
N ILE A 48 -6.33 -7.74 27.69
CA ILE A 48 -7.34 -8.48 26.94
C ILE A 48 -8.27 -7.52 26.19
N PHE A 49 -8.70 -6.44 26.87
CA PHE A 49 -9.55 -5.41 26.28
C PHE A 49 -8.84 -4.72 25.11
N ASP A 50 -7.61 -4.25 25.34
CA ASP A 50 -6.80 -3.57 24.31
C ASP A 50 -6.56 -4.48 23.10
N ASN A 51 -6.32 -5.80 23.34
CA ASN A 51 -6.21 -6.77 22.25
C ASN A 51 -7.53 -6.94 21.48
N ALA A 52 -8.68 -7.01 22.18
CA ALA A 52 -9.98 -7.10 21.53
C ALA A 52 -10.24 -5.87 20.64
N VAL A 53 -9.97 -4.66 21.14
CA VAL A 53 -10.10 -3.40 20.36
C VAL A 53 -9.23 -3.46 19.11
N ARG A 54 -7.95 -3.84 19.27
CA ARG A 54 -7.04 -3.98 18.11
C ARG A 54 -7.56 -4.98 17.07
N GLN A 55 -8.12 -6.12 17.49
CA GLN A 55 -8.69 -7.09 16.54
C GLN A 55 -9.92 -6.52 15.81
N MET A 56 -10.73 -5.73 16.49
CA MET A 56 -11.88 -5.07 15.87
C MET A 56 -11.45 -3.99 14.86
N ASP A 57 -10.38 -3.25 15.12
CA ASP A 57 -9.80 -2.28 14.19
C ASP A 57 -9.27 -2.99 12.91
N ILE A 58 -8.61 -4.14 13.06
CA ILE A 58 -8.16 -4.99 11.94
C ILE A 58 -9.36 -5.46 11.13
N PHE A 59 -10.41 -5.96 11.78
CA PHE A 59 -11.63 -6.39 11.10
C PHE A 59 -12.27 -5.22 10.35
N GLU A 60 -12.46 -4.06 10.96
CA GLU A 60 -13.13 -2.93 10.33
C GLU A 60 -12.40 -2.46 9.06
N SER A 61 -11.07 -2.50 9.05
CA SER A 61 -10.28 -2.21 7.85
C SER A 61 -10.44 -3.25 6.74
N SER A 62 -10.78 -4.49 7.09
CA SER A 62 -10.92 -5.64 6.17
C SER A 62 -12.36 -6.00 5.81
N LYS A 63 -13.33 -5.40 6.48
CA LYS A 63 -14.76 -5.74 6.45
C LYS A 63 -15.36 -5.86 5.04
N THR A 64 -14.95 -5.00 4.12
CA THR A 64 -15.45 -5.01 2.73
C THR A 64 -15.01 -6.25 1.94
N PHE A 65 -14.01 -6.98 2.43
CA PHE A 65 -13.45 -8.16 1.78
C PHE A 65 -13.87 -9.48 2.43
N ILE A 66 -14.54 -9.40 3.59
CA ILE A 66 -14.99 -10.57 4.36
C ILE A 66 -16.47 -10.77 4.12
N VAL A 67 -16.83 -11.97 3.67
CA VAL A 67 -18.20 -12.42 3.51
C VAL A 67 -18.32 -13.73 4.29
N ASN A 68 -18.41 -13.61 5.62
CA ASN A 68 -18.46 -14.77 6.51
C ASN A 68 -19.31 -14.43 7.75
N ASP A 69 -20.53 -15.00 7.80
CA ASP A 69 -21.50 -14.77 8.87
C ASP A 69 -20.93 -15.18 10.25
N GLU A 70 -20.04 -16.15 10.31
CA GLU A 70 -19.45 -16.62 11.55
C GLU A 70 -18.49 -15.57 12.13
N VAL A 71 -17.64 -14.97 11.29
CA VAL A 71 -16.75 -13.86 11.67
C VAL A 71 -17.58 -12.67 12.17
N GLU A 72 -18.61 -12.28 11.42
CA GLU A 72 -19.50 -11.17 11.81
C GLU A 72 -20.24 -11.46 13.13
N GLY A 73 -20.62 -12.71 13.35
CA GLY A 73 -21.25 -13.15 14.58
C GLY A 73 -20.34 -12.96 15.80
N TYR A 74 -19.06 -13.33 15.71
CA TYR A 74 -18.09 -13.10 16.80
C TYR A 74 -17.77 -11.62 16.98
N VAL A 75 -17.61 -10.87 15.91
CA VAL A 75 -17.40 -9.41 15.93
C VAL A 75 -18.55 -8.71 16.66
N SER A 76 -19.80 -9.09 16.37
CA SER A 76 -20.98 -8.52 17.06
C SER A 76 -20.95 -8.81 18.56
N GLN A 77 -20.59 -10.03 18.98
CA GLN A 77 -20.50 -10.40 20.39
C GLN A 77 -19.38 -9.66 21.11
N ILE A 78 -18.20 -9.55 20.49
CA ILE A 78 -17.06 -8.82 21.05
C ILE A 78 -17.42 -7.35 21.21
N ASN A 79 -17.95 -6.71 20.16
CA ASN A 79 -18.37 -5.30 20.21
C ASN A 79 -19.47 -5.05 21.24
N THR A 80 -20.38 -6.02 21.47
CA THR A 80 -21.38 -5.90 22.53
C THR A 80 -20.75 -5.80 23.92
N ILE A 81 -19.65 -6.53 24.16
CA ILE A 81 -18.92 -6.44 25.43
C ILE A 81 -18.12 -5.16 25.54
N LEU A 82 -17.39 -4.78 24.46
CA LEU A 82 -16.53 -3.59 24.45
C LEU A 82 -17.29 -2.29 24.64
N ASN A 83 -18.54 -2.22 24.12
CA ASN A 83 -19.38 -1.03 24.17
C ASN A 83 -20.26 -0.93 25.43
N LYS A 84 -20.13 -1.86 26.39
CA LYS A 84 -20.84 -1.77 27.68
C LYS A 84 -20.26 -0.65 28.53
N SER A 85 -21.10 -0.01 29.34
CA SER A 85 -20.66 0.95 30.37
C SER A 85 -19.74 0.32 31.42
N GLU A 86 -19.93 -0.99 31.66
CA GLU A 86 -19.17 -1.78 32.64
C GLU A 86 -18.64 -3.05 31.98
N PRO A 87 -17.65 -2.97 31.08
CA PRO A 87 -17.13 -4.12 30.33
C PRO A 87 -16.42 -5.12 31.23
N TYR A 88 -15.87 -4.68 32.37
CA TYR A 88 -15.10 -5.51 33.31
C TYR A 88 -15.88 -6.71 33.85
N ASN A 89 -17.19 -6.67 33.89
CA ASN A 89 -18.03 -7.78 34.35
C ASN A 89 -18.06 -8.96 33.38
N GLU A 90 -17.79 -8.72 32.09
CA GLU A 90 -17.83 -9.74 31.04
C GLU A 90 -16.46 -10.01 30.39
N MET A 91 -15.40 -9.41 30.92
CA MET A 91 -14.04 -9.59 30.43
C MET A 91 -13.59 -11.07 30.34
N HIS A 92 -14.10 -11.91 31.23
CA HIS A 92 -13.80 -13.34 31.24
C HIS A 92 -14.26 -14.09 29.98
N LYS A 93 -15.19 -13.52 29.20
CA LYS A 93 -15.72 -14.10 27.95
C LYS A 93 -14.87 -13.74 26.73
N LEU A 94 -14.14 -12.61 26.80
CA LEU A 94 -13.39 -12.10 25.64
C LEU A 94 -12.29 -13.03 25.12
N PRO A 95 -11.47 -13.69 25.97
CA PRO A 95 -10.42 -14.57 25.47
C PRO A 95 -10.95 -15.67 24.54
N ASP A 96 -12.01 -16.35 24.96
CA ASP A 96 -12.65 -17.42 24.20
C ASP A 96 -13.29 -16.90 22.89
N LEU A 97 -13.94 -15.72 22.94
CA LEU A 97 -14.50 -15.09 21.75
C LEU A 97 -13.43 -14.62 20.78
N ILE A 98 -12.32 -14.06 21.27
CA ILE A 98 -11.19 -13.64 20.43
C ILE A 98 -10.54 -14.86 19.78
N GLU A 99 -10.34 -15.96 20.49
CA GLU A 99 -9.78 -17.19 19.93
C GLU A 99 -10.64 -17.75 18.79
N LYS A 100 -11.96 -17.82 18.99
CA LYS A 100 -12.91 -18.26 17.97
C LYS A 100 -12.93 -17.31 16.78
N TYR A 101 -12.95 -16.01 17.03
CA TYR A 101 -12.85 -14.98 16.00
C TYR A 101 -11.57 -15.15 15.17
N LEU A 102 -10.40 -15.25 15.83
CA LEU A 102 -9.12 -15.39 15.15
C LEU A 102 -9.08 -16.67 14.31
N THR A 103 -9.65 -17.77 14.78
CA THR A 103 -9.72 -19.02 14.01
C THR A 103 -10.52 -18.82 12.72
N ALA A 104 -11.69 -18.19 12.81
CA ALA A 104 -12.55 -17.93 11.65
C ALA A 104 -11.94 -16.87 10.72
N TYR A 105 -11.35 -15.81 11.28
CA TYR A 105 -10.69 -14.75 10.53
C TYR A 105 -9.44 -15.23 9.78
N ASN A 106 -8.60 -16.05 10.41
CA ASN A 106 -7.43 -16.61 9.77
C ASN A 106 -7.80 -17.54 8.61
N ALA A 107 -8.89 -18.29 8.71
CA ALA A 107 -9.40 -19.08 7.60
C ALA A 107 -9.83 -18.21 6.40
N GLU A 108 -10.34 -17.00 6.65
CA GLU A 108 -10.61 -16.02 5.57
C GLU A 108 -9.31 -15.38 5.05
N LEU A 109 -8.38 -15.06 5.94
CA LEU A 109 -7.06 -14.51 5.58
C LEU A 109 -6.32 -15.45 4.62
N ASP A 110 -6.31 -16.76 4.92
CA ASP A 110 -5.66 -17.79 4.09
C ASP A 110 -6.25 -17.85 2.67
N LYS A 111 -7.57 -17.69 2.52
CA LYS A 111 -8.22 -17.63 1.20
C LYS A 111 -7.76 -16.45 0.36
N HIS A 112 -7.35 -15.36 0.99
CA HIS A 112 -6.84 -14.16 0.32
C HIS A 112 -5.32 -14.17 0.15
N MET A 113 -4.60 -14.96 0.97
CA MET A 113 -3.15 -15.09 0.91
C MET A 113 -2.70 -15.81 -0.36
N GLU A 114 -3.33 -16.91 -0.69
CA GLU A 114 -2.97 -17.71 -1.88
C GLU A 114 -2.99 -16.88 -3.17
N PRO A 115 -4.07 -16.16 -3.53
CA PRO A 115 -4.09 -15.29 -4.71
C PRO A 115 -3.07 -14.14 -4.66
N ALA A 116 -2.76 -13.61 -3.47
CA ALA A 116 -1.76 -12.56 -3.33
C ALA A 116 -0.35 -13.09 -3.62
N LEU A 117 0.00 -14.27 -3.10
CA LEU A 117 1.28 -14.94 -3.38
C LEU A 117 1.38 -15.37 -4.85
N GLU A 118 0.29 -15.85 -5.44
CA GLU A 118 0.25 -16.20 -6.86
C GLU A 118 0.51 -14.97 -7.75
N ALA A 119 -0.04 -13.80 -7.39
CA ALA A 119 0.22 -12.55 -8.10
C ALA A 119 1.70 -12.14 -8.02
N VAL A 120 2.35 -12.32 -6.86
CA VAL A 120 3.79 -12.06 -6.69
C VAL A 120 4.62 -13.02 -7.56
N ASP A 121 4.27 -14.30 -7.57
CA ASP A 121 4.99 -15.32 -8.35
C ASP A 121 4.79 -15.13 -9.86
N GLU A 122 3.60 -14.72 -10.29
CA GLU A 122 3.35 -14.40 -11.70
C GLU A 122 4.15 -13.16 -12.15
N ALA A 123 4.14 -12.10 -11.34
CA ALA A 123 4.93 -10.90 -11.60
C ALA A 123 6.43 -11.21 -11.66
N ARG A 124 6.92 -12.02 -10.72
CA ARG A 124 8.29 -12.52 -10.71
C ARG A 124 8.63 -13.28 -11.98
N ARG A 125 7.81 -14.24 -12.36
CA ARG A 125 8.02 -15.07 -13.56
C ARG A 125 8.14 -14.19 -14.80
N ARG A 126 7.21 -13.24 -15.00
CA ARG A 126 7.26 -12.32 -16.16
C ARG A 126 8.55 -11.50 -16.22
N VAL A 127 9.03 -11.02 -15.07
CA VAL A 127 10.30 -10.27 -15.01
C VAL A 127 11.49 -11.17 -15.36
N PHE A 128 11.53 -12.41 -14.86
CA PHE A 128 12.62 -13.32 -15.14
C PHE A 128 12.60 -13.87 -16.56
N ASP A 129 11.41 -14.09 -17.14
CA ASP A 129 11.24 -14.46 -18.54
C ASP A 129 11.78 -13.34 -19.47
N GLU A 130 11.50 -12.07 -19.16
CA GLU A 130 12.05 -10.94 -19.92
C GLU A 130 13.56 -10.76 -19.69
N LEU A 131 14.05 -11.07 -18.50
CA LEU A 131 15.47 -10.97 -18.16
C LEU A 131 16.30 -12.10 -18.81
N ASP A 132 15.64 -13.20 -19.19
CA ASP A 132 16.35 -14.33 -19.79
C ASP A 132 16.99 -13.97 -21.13
N GLY A 133 18.22 -14.41 -21.34
CA GLY A 133 18.99 -14.08 -22.54
C GLY A 133 19.47 -12.62 -22.65
N LYS A 134 19.17 -11.75 -21.68
CA LYS A 134 19.64 -10.36 -21.66
C LYS A 134 21.05 -10.25 -21.08
N GLU A 135 21.83 -9.31 -21.59
CA GLU A 135 23.19 -9.06 -21.11
C GLU A 135 23.24 -8.43 -19.72
N CYS A 136 22.19 -7.70 -19.34
CA CYS A 136 22.07 -7.09 -18.02
C CYS A 136 21.72 -8.10 -16.91
N ARG A 137 21.38 -9.35 -17.23
CA ARG A 137 20.96 -10.39 -16.28
C ARG A 137 21.88 -10.52 -15.05
N PRO A 138 23.23 -10.62 -15.19
CA PRO A 138 24.11 -10.78 -14.02
C PRO A 138 24.08 -9.60 -13.04
N GLN A 139 23.66 -8.40 -13.52
CA GLN A 139 23.62 -7.19 -12.71
C GLN A 139 22.30 -7.02 -11.97
N LEU A 140 21.20 -7.55 -12.51
CA LEU A 140 19.85 -7.29 -12.03
C LEU A 140 19.20 -8.50 -11.33
N SER A 141 19.66 -9.73 -11.64
CA SER A 141 19.04 -10.96 -11.14
C SER A 141 18.94 -10.99 -9.62
N ASP A 142 20.03 -10.76 -8.90
CA ASP A 142 20.04 -10.85 -7.43
C ASP A 142 19.16 -9.78 -6.77
N LYS A 143 19.14 -8.59 -7.35
CA LYS A 143 18.27 -7.49 -6.90
C LYS A 143 16.80 -7.87 -7.03
N PHE A 144 16.42 -8.44 -8.17
CA PHE A 144 15.02 -8.82 -8.41
C PHE A 144 14.61 -10.01 -7.55
N VAL A 145 15.48 -11.04 -7.41
CA VAL A 145 15.23 -12.15 -6.48
C VAL A 145 14.92 -11.63 -5.09
N LYS A 146 15.77 -10.73 -4.57
CA LYS A 146 15.56 -10.15 -3.24
C LYS A 146 14.25 -9.36 -3.15
N SER A 147 13.98 -8.49 -4.14
CA SER A 147 12.77 -7.64 -4.09
C SER A 147 11.48 -8.44 -4.10
N PHE A 148 11.41 -9.52 -4.92
CA PHE A 148 10.23 -10.40 -4.94
C PHE A 148 10.15 -11.30 -3.70
N SER A 149 11.29 -11.73 -3.13
CA SER A 149 11.32 -12.46 -1.86
C SER A 149 10.81 -11.56 -0.72
N ASP A 150 11.31 -10.33 -0.61
CA ASP A 150 10.87 -9.37 0.42
C ASP A 150 9.35 -9.11 0.33
N LEU A 151 8.80 -9.06 -0.89
CA LEU A 151 7.35 -8.88 -1.10
C LEU A 151 6.54 -10.13 -0.72
N SER A 152 7.07 -11.32 -1.04
CA SER A 152 6.47 -12.60 -0.63
C SER A 152 6.47 -12.76 0.89
N ASP A 153 7.60 -12.44 1.54
CA ASP A 153 7.72 -12.47 3.00
C ASP A 153 6.75 -11.47 3.67
N LYS A 154 6.59 -10.29 3.06
CA LYS A 154 5.60 -9.29 3.50
C LYS A 154 4.18 -9.82 3.39
N ALA A 155 3.84 -10.54 2.32
CA ALA A 155 2.53 -11.16 2.15
C ALA A 155 2.28 -12.23 3.23
N GLN A 156 3.25 -13.11 3.47
CA GLN A 156 3.14 -14.19 4.46
C GLN A 156 3.06 -13.67 5.91
N ALA A 157 3.70 -12.55 6.21
CA ALA A 157 3.65 -11.91 7.52
C ALA A 157 2.41 -11.03 7.73
N CYS A 158 1.53 -10.94 6.74
CA CYS A 158 0.38 -10.05 6.78
C CYS A 158 -0.75 -10.63 7.63
N ASP A 159 -1.23 -9.88 8.60
CA ASP A 159 -2.35 -10.22 9.48
C ASP A 159 -3.68 -9.52 9.09
N ASN A 160 -3.68 -8.81 7.95
CA ASN A 160 -4.79 -7.97 7.52
C ASN A 160 -5.14 -8.19 6.05
N ILE A 161 -6.40 -8.57 5.77
CA ILE A 161 -6.87 -8.87 4.40
C ILE A 161 -6.80 -7.64 3.48
N ALA A 162 -7.08 -6.44 4.00
CA ALA A 162 -6.96 -5.21 3.21
C ALA A 162 -5.51 -4.98 2.73
N ASN A 163 -4.53 -5.29 3.59
CA ASN A 163 -3.12 -5.21 3.23
C ASN A 163 -2.73 -6.27 2.20
N LEU A 164 -3.26 -7.50 2.29
CA LEU A 164 -3.05 -8.53 1.28
C LEU A 164 -3.54 -8.12 -0.12
N LYS A 165 -4.67 -7.42 -0.21
CA LYS A 165 -5.15 -6.88 -1.48
C LYS A 165 -4.19 -5.87 -2.10
N ASN A 166 -3.48 -5.11 -1.28
CA ASN A 166 -2.46 -4.18 -1.76
C ASN A 166 -1.21 -4.89 -2.27
N ILE A 167 -0.89 -6.10 -1.78
CA ILE A 167 0.26 -6.89 -2.26
C ILE A 167 0.18 -7.15 -3.76
N SER A 168 -0.99 -7.49 -4.30
CA SER A 168 -1.15 -7.70 -5.75
C SER A 168 -0.83 -6.42 -6.55
N VAL A 169 -1.26 -5.26 -6.05
CA VAL A 169 -0.94 -3.95 -6.67
C VAL A 169 0.55 -3.64 -6.57
N GLU A 170 1.17 -3.94 -5.41
CA GLU A 170 2.62 -3.79 -5.23
C GLU A 170 3.42 -4.71 -6.15
N ALA A 171 2.94 -5.94 -6.39
CA ALA A 171 3.56 -6.90 -7.31
C ALA A 171 3.55 -6.39 -8.75
N ASP A 172 2.42 -5.86 -9.23
CA ASP A 172 2.32 -5.25 -10.56
C ASP A 172 3.22 -4.01 -10.70
N ALA A 173 3.27 -3.17 -9.67
CA ALA A 173 4.16 -2.00 -9.65
C ALA A 173 5.64 -2.41 -9.65
N LEU A 174 6.00 -3.45 -8.88
CA LEU A 174 7.36 -3.99 -8.85
C LEU A 174 7.73 -4.60 -10.19
N MET A 175 6.84 -5.38 -10.81
CA MET A 175 7.02 -5.95 -12.16
C MET A 175 7.29 -4.84 -13.17
N THR A 176 6.43 -3.82 -13.23
CA THR A 176 6.56 -2.70 -14.17
C THR A 176 7.89 -1.97 -13.98
N ARG A 177 8.29 -1.72 -12.75
CA ARG A 177 9.58 -1.08 -12.43
C ARG A 177 10.75 -1.93 -12.86
N SER A 178 10.70 -3.23 -12.61
CA SER A 178 11.75 -4.18 -12.95
C SER A 178 11.91 -4.30 -14.48
N LEU A 179 10.83 -4.37 -15.24
CA LEU A 179 10.86 -4.39 -16.70
C LEU A 179 11.47 -3.09 -17.27
N ASN A 180 11.13 -1.94 -16.70
CA ASN A 180 11.75 -0.66 -17.10
C ASN A 180 13.25 -0.62 -16.79
N GLU A 181 13.68 -1.19 -15.65
CA GLU A 181 15.12 -1.31 -15.33
C GLU A 181 15.87 -2.21 -16.31
N ILE A 182 15.30 -3.36 -16.69
CA ILE A 182 15.85 -4.25 -17.71
C ILE A 182 16.07 -3.47 -19.01
N PHE A 183 15.02 -2.79 -19.48
CA PHE A 183 15.09 -2.02 -20.70
C PHE A 183 16.14 -0.89 -20.67
N ALA A 184 16.22 -0.18 -19.54
CA ALA A 184 17.22 0.89 -19.35
C ALA A 184 18.66 0.34 -19.30
N ALA A 185 18.85 -0.83 -18.67
CA ALA A 185 20.18 -1.48 -18.60
C ALA A 185 20.64 -1.98 -19.97
N GLU A 186 19.77 -2.68 -20.71
CA GLU A 186 20.07 -3.14 -22.07
C GLU A 186 20.41 -1.97 -23.01
N LYS A 187 19.66 -0.88 -22.92
CA LYS A 187 19.96 0.34 -23.68
C LYS A 187 21.33 0.90 -23.37
N LYS A 188 21.70 0.99 -22.07
CA LYS A 188 23.04 1.46 -21.68
C LYS A 188 24.16 0.56 -22.21
N ILE A 189 23.96 -0.76 -22.22
CA ILE A 189 24.90 -1.72 -22.76
C ILE A 189 25.05 -1.53 -24.28
N ALA A 190 23.91 -1.38 -24.98
CA ALA A 190 23.93 -1.14 -26.43
C ALA A 190 24.64 0.19 -26.79
N ASP A 191 24.33 1.28 -26.09
CA ASP A 191 24.94 2.59 -26.29
C ASP A 191 26.46 2.53 -26.01
N SER A 192 26.88 1.79 -24.97
CA SER A 192 28.31 1.59 -24.64
C SER A 192 29.07 0.78 -25.72
N LYS A 193 28.40 -0.18 -26.33
CA LYS A 193 28.95 -0.95 -27.45
C LYS A 193 29.08 -0.11 -28.71
N ALA A 194 28.06 0.69 -29.04
CA ALA A 194 28.06 1.60 -30.16
C ALA A 194 29.19 2.64 -30.04
N ALA A 195 29.42 3.19 -28.83
CA ALA A 195 30.51 4.15 -28.58
C ALA A 195 31.93 3.54 -28.74
N LYS A 196 32.09 2.22 -28.52
CA LYS A 196 33.36 1.51 -28.68
C LYS A 196 33.69 1.15 -30.14
N ILE A 197 32.70 1.17 -31.04
CA ILE A 197 32.84 0.80 -32.44
C ILE A 197 33.19 2.03 -33.29
N THR A 198 33.08 3.25 -32.78
CA THR A 198 33.51 4.46 -33.49
C THR A 198 35.01 4.66 -33.25
N PRO A 199 35.90 4.43 -34.22
CA PRO A 199 37.34 4.73 -34.06
C PRO A 199 37.49 6.26 -33.93
N PRO A 200 38.49 6.75 -33.17
CA PRO A 200 38.79 8.16 -33.09
C PRO A 200 39.20 8.65 -34.49
N ILE A 201 38.46 9.55 -35.07
CA ILE A 201 38.83 10.30 -36.27
C ILE A 201 40.03 11.16 -35.85
N GLN A 202 41.22 10.75 -36.19
CA GLN A 202 42.40 11.63 -36.17
C GLN A 202 42.22 12.67 -37.28
N PRO A 203 42.44 13.96 -37.02
CA PRO A 203 42.55 14.92 -38.09
C PRO A 203 43.95 14.72 -38.75
N GLU A 204 43.97 14.12 -39.92
CA GLU A 204 45.14 14.26 -40.81
C GLU A 204 44.88 15.43 -41.74
N ASP A 205 45.77 16.41 -41.61
CA ASP A 205 45.94 17.51 -42.53
C ASP A 205 46.49 17.00 -43.89
N ASP A 206 46.03 17.69 -44.90
CA ASP A 206 46.69 18.11 -46.13
C ASP A 206 46.50 17.35 -47.44
N ALA A 207 46.04 18.17 -48.40
CA ALA A 207 46.33 18.30 -49.81
C ALA A 207 45.88 17.25 -50.86
N GLY A 208 44.94 17.66 -51.64
CA GLY A 208 45.06 17.62 -53.13
C GLY A 208 44.44 16.46 -53.88
N ALA A 209 43.47 16.85 -54.71
CA ALA A 209 43.09 16.31 -56.02
C ALA A 209 41.65 15.71 -56.15
N ALA A 210 40.92 16.35 -56.96
CA ALA A 210 39.65 16.21 -57.67
C ALA A 210 39.02 14.82 -57.95
N PRO A 211 37.78 14.75 -58.53
CA PRO A 211 36.64 14.15 -57.81
C PRO A 211 36.25 12.78 -58.42
N VAL A 212 35.98 11.84 -57.58
CA VAL A 212 35.25 10.61 -57.96
C VAL A 212 34.02 10.53 -57.02
N GLN A 213 32.83 10.53 -57.61
CA GLN A 213 31.58 10.34 -56.90
C GLN A 213 31.57 8.94 -56.24
N PRO A 214 31.37 8.81 -54.94
CA PRO A 214 30.92 7.56 -54.35
C PRO A 214 29.42 7.61 -54.06
N VAL A 215 28.76 6.57 -54.49
CA VAL A 215 27.41 6.18 -54.10
C VAL A 215 27.24 6.26 -52.58
N ALA A 216 26.32 7.07 -52.11
CA ALA A 216 26.02 7.23 -50.69
C ALA A 216 25.52 5.92 -50.08
N PRO A 217 26.04 5.45 -48.92
CA PRO A 217 25.39 4.42 -48.13
C PRO A 217 24.14 5.00 -47.50
N VAL A 218 23.04 4.32 -47.67
CA VAL A 218 21.77 4.65 -47.01
C VAL A 218 21.97 4.45 -45.52
N VAL A 219 22.25 5.51 -44.77
CA VAL A 219 22.29 5.51 -43.33
C VAL A 219 20.80 5.46 -42.84
N PRO A 220 20.38 4.47 -42.05
CA PRO A 220 19.03 4.48 -41.49
C PRO A 220 18.89 5.70 -40.60
N LYS A 221 17.98 6.61 -40.96
CA LYS A 221 17.67 7.79 -40.17
C LYS A 221 17.16 7.35 -38.77
N MET A 222 17.92 7.64 -37.73
CA MET A 222 17.49 7.40 -36.35
C MET A 222 16.33 8.34 -36.03
N LYS A 223 15.16 7.76 -35.73
CA LYS A 223 13.99 8.52 -35.30
C LYS A 223 14.26 9.23 -33.98
N LYS A 224 13.96 10.51 -33.90
CA LYS A 224 14.09 11.32 -32.68
C LYS A 224 13.00 10.91 -31.70
N ARG A 225 13.34 10.70 -30.42
CA ARG A 225 12.38 10.42 -29.36
C ARG A 225 12.01 11.72 -28.64
N LYS A 226 10.71 11.98 -28.47
CA LYS A 226 10.18 13.13 -27.75
C LYS A 226 9.26 12.65 -26.65
N ALA A 227 9.62 12.90 -25.39
CA ALA A 227 8.72 12.64 -24.25
C ALA A 227 7.69 13.76 -24.15
N VAL A 228 6.43 13.38 -24.01
CA VAL A 228 5.31 14.33 -23.92
C VAL A 228 4.45 13.91 -22.73
N SER A 229 4.34 14.79 -21.72
CA SER A 229 3.47 14.56 -20.58
C SER A 229 2.02 14.81 -20.96
N ILE A 230 1.10 13.95 -20.51
CA ILE A 230 -0.36 14.16 -20.68
C ILE A 230 -0.79 15.52 -20.12
N LYS A 231 -0.16 15.97 -19.03
CA LYS A 231 -0.45 17.30 -18.46
C LYS A 231 -0.12 18.45 -19.41
N SER A 232 0.89 18.32 -20.26
CA SER A 232 1.26 19.35 -21.25
C SER A 232 0.40 19.30 -22.50
N LEU A 233 -0.26 18.18 -22.77
CA LEU A 233 -1.18 18.01 -23.90
C LEU A 233 -2.58 18.57 -23.61
N ASN A 234 -2.96 18.67 -22.33
CA ASN A 234 -4.26 19.23 -21.97
C ASN A 234 -4.24 20.76 -22.00
N SER A 235 -5.12 21.37 -22.81
CA SER A 235 -5.31 22.82 -22.86
C SER A 235 -6.03 23.37 -21.64
N SER A 236 -6.70 22.50 -20.88
CA SER A 236 -7.45 22.85 -19.66
C SER A 236 -6.87 22.10 -18.48
N SER A 237 -6.78 22.75 -17.34
CA SER A 237 -6.29 22.16 -16.08
C SER A 237 -7.23 21.08 -15.52
N SER A 238 -8.48 21.03 -15.99
CA SER A 238 -9.46 20.00 -15.63
C SER A 238 -10.51 19.85 -16.74
N TRP A 239 -10.99 18.62 -16.95
CA TRP A 239 -12.13 18.28 -17.79
C TRP A 239 -13.23 17.69 -16.92
N GLN A 240 -14.45 18.20 -17.05
CA GLN A 240 -15.64 17.56 -16.50
C GLN A 240 -16.26 16.69 -17.60
N LEU A 241 -16.35 15.39 -17.35
CA LEU A 241 -16.89 14.40 -18.30
C LEU A 241 -18.22 13.92 -17.71
N GLU A 242 -19.33 14.49 -18.20
CA GLU A 242 -20.68 14.16 -17.71
C GLU A 242 -21.45 13.26 -18.69
N SER A 243 -20.99 13.17 -19.92
CA SER A 243 -21.63 12.38 -20.98
C SER A 243 -20.61 11.67 -21.88
N ALA A 244 -21.06 10.63 -22.59
CA ALA A 244 -20.25 9.96 -23.61
C ALA A 244 -19.74 10.93 -24.68
N ALA A 245 -20.53 11.96 -25.03
CA ALA A 245 -20.14 13.00 -25.99
C ALA A 245 -18.97 13.87 -25.48
N ASP A 246 -18.83 14.04 -24.16
CA ASP A 246 -17.71 14.80 -23.59
C ASP A 246 -16.45 13.94 -23.58
N VAL A 247 -16.58 12.63 -23.38
CA VAL A 247 -15.48 11.67 -23.52
C VAL A 247 -14.96 11.69 -24.96
N ASP A 248 -15.86 11.65 -25.96
CA ASP A 248 -15.48 11.68 -27.38
C ASP A 248 -14.76 12.98 -27.74
N LYS A 249 -15.22 14.12 -27.25
CA LYS A 249 -14.55 15.42 -27.44
C LYS A 249 -13.16 15.45 -26.83
N TYR A 250 -13.02 14.94 -25.59
CA TYR A 250 -11.73 14.85 -24.90
C TYR A 250 -10.74 13.99 -25.68
N LEU A 251 -11.17 12.82 -26.14
CA LEU A 251 -10.34 11.89 -26.91
C LEU A 251 -9.96 12.49 -28.27
N ALA A 252 -10.87 13.21 -28.92
CA ALA A 252 -10.59 13.89 -30.19
C ALA A 252 -9.54 15.00 -30.02
N ASP A 253 -9.63 15.83 -28.98
CA ASP A 253 -8.65 16.88 -28.67
C ASP A 253 -7.27 16.28 -28.37
N LEU A 254 -7.22 15.23 -27.53
CA LEU A 254 -5.99 14.51 -27.20
C LEU A 254 -5.34 13.90 -28.46
N LYS A 255 -6.16 13.25 -29.32
CA LYS A 255 -5.70 12.67 -30.59
C LYS A 255 -5.11 13.73 -31.51
N ASN A 256 -5.80 14.86 -31.71
CA ASN A 256 -5.33 15.92 -32.55
C ASN A 256 -4.00 16.51 -32.10
N LYS A 257 -3.80 16.67 -30.78
CA LYS A 257 -2.55 17.18 -30.22
C LYS A 257 -1.40 16.19 -30.36
N LEU A 258 -1.66 14.90 -30.15
CA LEU A 258 -0.68 13.86 -30.40
C LEU A 258 -0.28 13.80 -31.87
N MET A 259 -1.25 13.88 -32.78
CA MET A 259 -0.98 13.89 -34.22
C MET A 259 -0.19 15.13 -34.67
N ASN A 260 -0.46 16.30 -34.09
CA ASN A 260 0.31 17.53 -34.39
C ASN A 260 1.74 17.50 -33.83
N THR A 261 1.99 16.66 -32.81
CA THR A 261 3.32 16.51 -32.20
C THR A 261 4.13 15.40 -32.87
N LEU A 262 3.45 14.52 -33.63
CA LEU A 262 4.06 13.40 -34.35
C LEU A 262 4.58 13.89 -35.71
N GLU A 263 5.90 14.02 -35.85
CA GLU A 263 6.61 14.28 -37.10
C GLU A 263 7.03 12.97 -37.75
N GLU A 264 7.29 12.94 -39.08
CA GLU A 264 7.61 11.71 -39.84
C GLU A 264 8.79 10.89 -39.28
N ASP A 265 9.72 11.54 -38.58
CA ASP A 265 10.92 10.90 -37.97
C ASP A 265 10.91 10.92 -36.43
N THR A 266 9.72 11.04 -35.79
CA THR A 266 9.64 11.20 -34.34
C THR A 266 8.87 10.04 -33.70
N ILE A 267 9.38 9.51 -32.59
CA ILE A 267 8.67 8.57 -31.69
C ILE A 267 8.24 9.36 -30.46
N ILE A 268 6.93 9.40 -30.18
CA ILE A 268 6.40 10.04 -28.97
C ILE A 268 6.32 9.01 -27.85
N THR A 269 6.92 9.33 -26.72
CA THR A 269 6.70 8.60 -25.46
C THR A 269 5.76 9.40 -24.59
N ILE A 270 4.61 8.83 -24.21
CA ILE A 270 3.61 9.49 -23.37
C ILE A 270 3.95 9.21 -21.90
N GLU A 271 4.10 10.29 -21.11
CA GLU A 271 4.31 10.24 -19.66
C GLU A 271 3.01 10.65 -18.94
N PHE A 272 2.60 9.87 -17.93
CA PHE A 272 1.35 10.04 -17.17
C PHE A 272 1.57 10.84 -15.89
#